data_cf8421857aa45107388ac19736c304cf
#
_entry.id   cf8421857aa45107388ac19736c304cf
#
_cell.length_a   1.000
_cell.length_b   1.000
_cell.length_c   1.000
_cell.angle_alpha   90.00
_cell.angle_beta   90.00
_cell.angle_gamma   90.00
#
_symmetry.space_group_name_H-M   'P 1'
#
loop_
_entity.id
_entity.type
_entity.pdbx_description
1 polymer ?
#
loop_
_entity_poly.entity_id
_entity_poly.type
_entity_poly.pdbx_seq_one_letter_code
_entity_poly.pdbx_strand_id
1 'polypeptide(L)'
;MKLFNLIFLLIFNLLCFNNLTNASVVADLEIDGYSIGQKLTDKLSEKYIKNNIQPYFEDERQYYVVYSDKNLETFKDLEIYLKTNDTNYTIKSLNAGLYPDNLDDCLKKQNQIVSDISKELNIQFNKSSGKHSYYKNTINRSYDAVIDGGYISVECLYFDKKDKKLYPNLVDNLAIHVMSNEIVKWFESGYK
;
A
#
# COMPACT_ATOMS: atom_id res chain seq x y z
N MET A 1 -8.64 36.79 43.13
CA MET A 1 -7.50 35.96 42.68
C MET A 1 -7.84 34.52 42.29
N LYS A 2 -8.84 33.86 42.87
CA LYS A 2 -9.20 32.45 42.51
C LYS A 2 -9.92 32.26 41.17
N LEU A 3 -10.66 33.27 40.72
CA LEU A 3 -11.44 33.16 39.45
C LEU A 3 -10.54 33.28 38.19
N PHE A 4 -9.47 34.07 38.28
CA PHE A 4 -8.54 34.27 37.15
C PHE A 4 -7.70 33.02 36.86
N ASN A 5 -7.33 32.24 37.88
CA ASN A 5 -6.62 30.97 37.69
C ASN A 5 -7.50 29.87 37.07
N LEU A 6 -8.80 29.88 37.33
CA LEU A 6 -9.74 28.89 36.76
C LEU A 6 -9.96 29.11 35.24
N ILE A 7 -10.05 30.38 34.83
CA ILE A 7 -10.21 30.74 33.41
C ILE A 7 -8.93 30.42 32.61
N PHE A 8 -7.74 30.64 33.19
CA PHE A 8 -6.47 30.33 32.53
C PHE A 8 -6.26 28.83 32.37
N LEU A 9 -6.69 27.99 33.31
CA LEU A 9 -6.64 26.53 33.22
C LEU A 9 -7.60 25.99 32.17
N LEU A 10 -8.79 26.60 32.02
CA LEU A 10 -9.77 26.22 30.99
C LEU A 10 -9.32 26.57 29.55
N ILE A 11 -8.66 27.73 29.39
CA ILE A 11 -8.13 28.16 28.09
C ILE A 11 -6.92 27.29 27.67
N PHE A 12 -6.07 26.89 28.62
CA PHE A 12 -4.91 26.04 28.35
C PHE A 12 -5.33 24.62 27.91
N ASN A 13 -6.40 24.06 28.51
CA ASN A 13 -6.94 22.77 28.06
C ASN A 13 -7.62 22.84 26.69
N LEU A 14 -8.24 23.96 26.29
CA LEU A 14 -8.80 24.12 24.95
C LEU A 14 -7.73 24.27 23.85
N LEU A 15 -6.53 24.73 24.18
CA LEU A 15 -5.43 24.88 23.21
C LEU A 15 -4.64 23.57 23.00
N CYS A 16 -4.73 22.62 23.93
CA CYS A 16 -4.05 21.31 23.79
C CYS A 16 -4.82 20.29 22.94
N PHE A 17 -6.09 20.54 22.62
CA PHE A 17 -6.91 19.60 21.81
C PHE A 17 -6.90 19.88 20.30
N ASN A 18 -6.17 20.88 19.81
CA ASN A 18 -6.19 21.26 18.39
C ASN A 18 -5.08 20.64 17.54
N ASN A 19 -4.33 19.65 18.03
CA ASN A 19 -3.37 18.86 17.24
C ASN A 19 -3.75 17.37 17.16
N LEU A 20 -5.03 17.07 17.00
CA LEU A 20 -5.43 15.84 16.34
C LEU A 20 -5.09 16.06 14.85
N THR A 21 -3.85 15.83 14.49
CA THR A 21 -3.56 15.48 13.10
C THR A 21 -4.46 14.29 12.80
N ASN A 22 -5.46 14.48 11.95
CA ASN A 22 -6.20 13.34 11.39
C ASN A 22 -5.16 12.47 10.70
N ALA A 23 -4.65 11.45 11.41
CA ALA A 23 -3.90 10.40 10.80
C ALA A 23 -4.84 9.79 9.75
N SER A 24 -4.43 9.76 8.51
CA SER A 24 -5.29 9.22 7.46
C SER A 24 -5.44 7.73 7.69
N VAL A 25 -6.63 7.18 7.51
CA VAL A 25 -6.93 5.75 7.74
C VAL A 25 -5.96 4.84 6.98
N VAL A 26 -5.47 5.27 5.81
CA VAL A 26 -4.48 4.49 5.03
C VAL A 26 -3.13 4.33 5.76
N ALA A 27 -2.77 5.26 6.63
CA ALA A 27 -1.52 5.21 7.41
C ALA A 27 -1.62 4.29 8.63
N ASP A 28 -2.84 3.91 9.05
CA ASP A 28 -3.06 3.00 10.18
C ASP A 28 -2.86 1.53 9.77
N LEU A 29 -2.89 1.22 8.45
CA LEU A 29 -2.63 -0.13 7.96
C LEU A 29 -1.13 -0.43 7.90
N GLU A 30 -0.72 -1.46 8.62
CA GLU A 30 0.64 -2.00 8.56
C GLU A 30 0.72 -3.27 7.70
N ILE A 31 1.73 -3.34 6.83
CA ILE A 31 2.12 -4.52 6.07
C ILE A 31 3.51 -4.97 6.55
N ASP A 32 3.58 -6.03 7.34
CA ASP A 32 4.83 -6.53 7.97
C ASP A 32 5.66 -5.41 8.64
N GLY A 33 4.95 -4.50 9.35
CA GLY A 33 5.55 -3.36 10.06
C GLY A 33 5.91 -2.16 9.19
N TYR A 34 5.49 -2.12 7.93
CA TYR A 34 5.63 -0.96 7.04
C TYR A 34 4.27 -0.28 6.84
N SER A 35 4.22 1.06 6.90
CA SER A 35 3.00 1.84 6.71
C SER A 35 3.23 3.09 5.85
N ILE A 36 2.15 3.59 5.25
CA ILE A 36 2.18 4.84 4.47
C ILE A 36 2.57 6.01 5.38
N GLY A 37 3.48 6.87 4.91
CA GLY A 37 3.97 8.02 5.66
C GLY A 37 5.17 7.73 6.57
N GLN A 38 5.48 6.45 6.85
CA GLN A 38 6.67 6.05 7.61
C GLN A 38 7.95 6.35 6.81
N LYS A 39 9.05 6.62 7.52
CA LYS A 39 10.38 6.70 6.89
C LYS A 39 10.92 5.30 6.65
N LEU A 40 11.23 4.97 5.41
CA LEU A 40 11.82 3.66 5.07
C LEU A 40 13.18 3.43 5.76
N THR A 41 13.92 4.51 6.03
CA THR A 41 15.21 4.47 6.73
C THR A 41 15.11 4.01 8.20
N ASP A 42 13.91 3.98 8.79
CA ASP A 42 13.69 3.41 10.12
C ASP A 42 13.76 1.87 10.11
N LYS A 43 13.62 1.25 8.94
CA LYS A 43 13.62 -0.20 8.73
C LYS A 43 14.81 -0.70 7.92
N LEU A 44 15.24 0.05 6.91
CA LEU A 44 16.27 -0.34 5.94
C LEU A 44 17.35 0.76 5.84
N SER A 45 18.61 0.36 5.72
CA SER A 45 19.68 1.35 5.52
C SER A 45 19.57 2.02 4.14
N GLU A 46 20.00 3.28 4.03
CA GLU A 46 20.03 3.99 2.74
C GLU A 46 20.81 3.24 1.65
N LYS A 47 21.91 2.57 2.04
CA LYS A 47 22.69 1.74 1.12
C LYS A 47 21.83 0.60 0.55
N TYR A 48 21.01 -0.07 1.40
CA TYR A 48 20.11 -1.12 0.95
C TYR A 48 19.06 -0.55 0.00
N ILE A 49 18.41 0.56 0.38
CA ILE A 49 17.40 1.25 -0.44
C ILE A 49 17.96 1.53 -1.83
N LYS A 50 19.10 2.21 -1.92
CA LYS A 50 19.75 2.60 -3.19
C LYS A 50 20.13 1.39 -4.07
N ASN A 51 20.53 0.28 -3.47
CA ASN A 51 20.93 -0.93 -4.20
C ASN A 51 19.75 -1.79 -4.68
N ASN A 52 18.53 -1.54 -4.21
CA ASN A 52 17.34 -2.32 -4.53
C ASN A 52 16.28 -1.53 -5.29
N ILE A 53 16.65 -0.39 -5.87
CA ILE A 53 15.77 0.37 -6.77
C ILE A 53 15.52 -0.45 -8.02
N GLN A 54 14.22 -0.58 -8.38
CA GLN A 54 13.77 -1.33 -9.54
C GLN A 54 13.68 -0.41 -10.77
N PRO A 55 14.10 -0.87 -11.96
CA PRO A 55 14.08 -0.10 -13.18
C PRO A 55 12.70 -0.11 -13.87
N TYR A 56 11.62 0.04 -13.09
CA TYR A 56 10.26 0.02 -13.64
C TYR A 56 9.88 1.31 -14.36
N PHE A 57 10.53 2.41 -13.99
CA PHE A 57 10.25 3.73 -14.53
C PHE A 57 11.52 4.34 -15.12
N GLU A 58 11.33 5.23 -16.08
CA GLU A 58 12.44 6.04 -16.62
C GLU A 58 13.00 7.00 -15.57
N ASP A 59 14.26 7.42 -15.70
CA ASP A 59 15.03 8.15 -14.69
C ASP A 59 14.42 9.48 -14.22
N GLU A 60 13.53 10.10 -14.99
CA GLU A 60 12.92 11.39 -14.66
C GLU A 60 11.53 11.28 -14.02
N ARG A 61 11.10 10.09 -13.60
CA ARG A 61 9.78 9.90 -13.01
C ARG A 61 9.66 10.46 -11.59
N GLN A 62 8.44 10.84 -11.25
CA GLN A 62 8.11 11.43 -9.95
C GLN A 62 8.33 10.45 -8.77
N TYR A 63 8.25 9.14 -9.03
CA TYR A 63 8.41 8.08 -8.04
C TYR A 63 9.31 6.98 -8.56
N TYR A 64 9.94 6.27 -7.62
CA TYR A 64 10.70 5.05 -7.86
C TYR A 64 10.28 3.95 -6.89
N VAL A 65 10.63 2.71 -7.21
CA VAL A 65 10.27 1.53 -6.44
C VAL A 65 11.51 0.90 -5.84
N VAL A 66 11.44 0.56 -4.56
CA VAL A 66 12.44 -0.26 -3.87
C VAL A 66 11.85 -1.63 -3.62
N TYR A 67 12.53 -2.68 -4.07
CA TYR A 67 12.17 -4.05 -3.75
C TYR A 67 12.79 -4.48 -2.43
N SER A 68 12.04 -5.18 -1.58
CA SER A 68 12.53 -5.75 -0.34
C SER A 68 11.92 -7.12 -0.07
N ASP A 69 12.78 -8.06 0.32
CA ASP A 69 12.45 -9.34 0.93
C ASP A 69 12.89 -9.39 2.41
N LYS A 70 13.32 -8.26 2.96
CA LYS A 70 13.88 -8.14 4.31
C LYS A 70 12.81 -7.89 5.36
N ASN A 71 12.96 -8.60 6.49
CA ASN A 71 12.13 -8.41 7.69
C ASN A 71 10.63 -8.64 7.42
N LEU A 72 10.30 -9.51 6.46
CA LEU A 72 8.93 -9.90 6.17
C LEU A 72 8.59 -11.19 6.92
N GLU A 73 7.45 -11.21 7.61
CA GLU A 73 6.95 -12.36 8.37
C GLU A 73 5.84 -13.08 7.62
N THR A 74 4.97 -12.30 7.01
CA THR A 74 3.75 -12.78 6.34
C THR A 74 3.91 -12.86 4.83
N PHE A 75 4.43 -11.79 4.23
CA PHE A 75 4.59 -11.67 2.78
C PHE A 75 5.93 -12.22 2.29
N LYS A 76 6.04 -12.48 1.00
CA LYS A 76 7.26 -13.01 0.38
C LYS A 76 8.14 -11.92 -0.21
N ASP A 77 7.51 -10.82 -0.60
CA ASP A 77 8.18 -9.63 -1.11
C ASP A 77 7.32 -8.39 -0.88
N LEU A 78 7.98 -7.25 -1.02
CA LEU A 78 7.39 -5.93 -0.85
C LEU A 78 8.03 -4.97 -1.84
N GLU A 79 7.20 -4.31 -2.62
CA GLU A 79 7.57 -3.16 -3.44
C GLU A 79 7.13 -1.89 -2.73
N ILE A 80 8.07 -0.98 -2.53
CA ILE A 80 7.90 0.23 -1.74
C ILE A 80 8.09 1.43 -2.66
N TYR A 81 7.06 2.24 -2.83
CA TYR A 81 7.10 3.43 -3.68
C TYR A 81 7.52 4.65 -2.88
N LEU A 82 8.55 5.32 -3.35
CA LEU A 82 9.12 6.52 -2.77
C LEU A 82 9.11 7.65 -3.80
N LYS A 83 8.96 8.89 -3.32
CA LYS A 83 9.03 10.06 -4.19
C LYS A 83 10.48 10.40 -4.51
N THR A 84 10.77 10.68 -5.78
CA THR A 84 12.06 11.16 -6.24
C THR A 84 12.41 12.49 -5.53
N ASN A 85 13.65 12.62 -5.08
CA ASN A 85 14.15 13.77 -4.31
C ASN A 85 13.55 13.95 -2.90
N ASP A 86 12.78 12.97 -2.37
CA ASP A 86 12.41 12.97 -0.94
C ASP A 86 13.57 12.42 -0.10
N THR A 87 14.28 13.31 0.59
CA THR A 87 15.40 12.97 1.46
C THR A 87 14.98 12.23 2.74
N ASN A 88 13.69 12.22 3.08
CA ASN A 88 13.15 11.49 4.21
C ASN A 88 12.81 10.04 3.86
N TYR A 89 12.84 9.66 2.59
CA TYR A 89 12.44 8.31 2.14
C TYR A 89 11.04 7.93 2.64
N THR A 90 10.07 8.85 2.54
CA THR A 90 8.70 8.64 3.02
C THR A 90 7.94 7.66 2.15
N ILE A 91 7.42 6.59 2.73
CA ILE A 91 6.64 5.56 2.02
C ILE A 91 5.35 6.16 1.48
N LYS A 92 5.11 6.03 0.18
CA LYS A 92 3.93 6.54 -0.54
C LYS A 92 2.99 5.43 -1.00
N SER A 93 3.54 4.24 -1.28
CA SER A 93 2.75 3.05 -1.58
C SER A 93 3.52 1.79 -1.18
N LEU A 94 2.76 0.75 -0.85
CA LEU A 94 3.23 -0.60 -0.58
C LEU A 94 2.48 -1.57 -1.49
N ASN A 95 3.21 -2.51 -2.10
CA ASN A 95 2.66 -3.63 -2.83
C ASN A 95 3.31 -4.91 -2.29
N ALA A 96 2.53 -5.72 -1.56
CA ALA A 96 3.02 -6.94 -0.90
C ALA A 96 2.50 -8.18 -1.61
N GLY A 97 3.39 -9.14 -1.86
CA GLY A 97 3.13 -10.36 -2.62
C GLY A 97 3.06 -11.63 -1.77
N LEU A 98 2.10 -12.50 -2.12
CA LEU A 98 2.02 -13.91 -1.72
C LEU A 98 1.87 -14.76 -2.97
N TYR A 99 2.33 -16.01 -2.92
CA TYR A 99 2.32 -16.93 -4.07
C TYR A 99 1.57 -18.22 -3.72
N PRO A 100 0.22 -18.20 -3.70
CA PRO A 100 -0.60 -19.38 -3.45
C PRO A 100 -0.42 -20.44 -4.54
N ASP A 101 -0.50 -21.72 -4.16
CA ASP A 101 -0.27 -22.83 -5.09
C ASP A 101 -1.36 -22.96 -6.17
N ASN A 102 -2.57 -22.49 -5.90
CA ASN A 102 -3.71 -22.57 -6.81
C ASN A 102 -4.70 -21.41 -6.60
N LEU A 103 -5.64 -21.28 -7.53
CA LEU A 103 -6.65 -20.22 -7.51
C LEU A 103 -7.55 -20.27 -6.27
N ASP A 104 -7.95 -21.45 -5.82
CA ASP A 104 -8.85 -21.58 -4.66
C ASP A 104 -8.18 -21.11 -3.37
N ASP A 105 -6.90 -21.45 -3.20
CA ASP A 105 -6.09 -20.94 -2.07
C ASP A 105 -5.88 -19.44 -2.15
N CYS A 106 -5.66 -18.91 -3.37
CA CYS A 106 -5.58 -17.47 -3.59
C CYS A 106 -6.85 -16.77 -3.14
N LEU A 107 -8.02 -17.23 -3.60
CA LEU A 107 -9.31 -16.63 -3.26
C LEU A 107 -9.63 -16.78 -1.77
N LYS A 108 -9.28 -17.91 -1.15
CA LYS A 108 -9.46 -18.12 0.29
C LYS A 108 -8.63 -17.14 1.11
N LYS A 109 -7.34 -16.98 0.79
CA LYS A 109 -6.45 -16.01 1.43
C LYS A 109 -6.91 -14.58 1.20
N GLN A 110 -7.32 -14.23 -0.04
CA GLN A 110 -7.87 -12.94 -0.39
C GLN A 110 -9.06 -12.57 0.50
N ASN A 111 -10.04 -13.48 0.64
CA ASN A 111 -11.20 -13.26 1.49
C ASN A 111 -10.84 -13.09 2.98
N GLN A 112 -9.83 -13.84 3.47
CA GLN A 112 -9.35 -13.70 4.84
C GLN A 112 -8.74 -12.32 5.07
N ILE A 113 -7.81 -11.90 4.23
CA ILE A 113 -7.14 -10.60 4.30
C ILE A 113 -8.15 -9.44 4.24
N VAL A 114 -9.08 -9.50 3.28
CA VAL A 114 -10.17 -8.51 3.17
C VAL A 114 -11.00 -8.43 4.44
N SER A 115 -11.36 -9.59 5.02
CA SER A 115 -12.11 -9.63 6.28
C SER A 115 -11.35 -9.01 7.45
N ASP A 116 -10.03 -9.26 7.52
CA ASP A 116 -9.18 -8.77 8.61
C ASP A 116 -9.00 -7.26 8.50
N ILE A 117 -8.64 -6.74 7.32
CA ILE A 117 -8.51 -5.29 7.08
C ILE A 117 -9.86 -4.58 7.29
N SER A 118 -10.98 -5.17 6.81
CA SER A 118 -12.31 -4.59 7.01
C SER A 118 -12.66 -4.41 8.48
N LYS A 119 -12.29 -5.37 9.33
CA LYS A 119 -12.53 -5.30 10.78
C LYS A 119 -11.60 -4.30 11.47
N GLU A 120 -10.32 -4.33 11.11
CA GLU A 120 -9.29 -3.49 11.72
C GLU A 120 -9.54 -2.01 11.45
N LEU A 121 -9.81 -1.65 10.18
CA LEU A 121 -10.02 -0.27 9.77
C LEU A 121 -11.50 0.16 9.74
N ASN A 122 -12.43 -0.75 10.04
CA ASN A 122 -13.89 -0.52 9.94
C ASN A 122 -14.30 0.02 8.55
N ILE A 123 -13.79 -0.60 7.47
CA ILE A 123 -14.04 -0.21 6.09
C ILE A 123 -14.78 -1.31 5.31
N GLN A 124 -15.37 -0.92 4.16
CA GLN A 124 -16.01 -1.85 3.24
C GLN A 124 -15.24 -1.92 1.92
N PHE A 125 -15.06 -3.12 1.41
CA PHE A 125 -14.50 -3.39 0.12
C PHE A 125 -15.58 -3.65 -0.94
N ASN A 126 -15.36 -3.13 -2.15
CA ASN A 126 -16.13 -3.46 -3.33
C ASN A 126 -15.45 -4.60 -4.08
N LYS A 127 -16.16 -5.70 -4.28
CA LYS A 127 -15.64 -6.83 -5.06
C LYS A 127 -15.77 -6.52 -6.54
N SER A 128 -14.69 -6.73 -7.29
CA SER A 128 -14.68 -6.65 -8.74
C SER A 128 -14.07 -7.90 -9.40
N SER A 129 -14.46 -8.16 -10.63
CA SER A 129 -13.89 -9.22 -11.46
C SER A 129 -14.07 -8.87 -12.93
N GLY A 130 -12.99 -8.94 -13.68
CA GLY A 130 -13.01 -8.59 -15.10
C GLY A 130 -11.76 -9.09 -15.82
N LYS A 131 -11.74 -8.92 -17.14
CA LYS A 131 -10.53 -9.22 -17.92
C LYS A 131 -9.42 -8.27 -17.51
N HIS A 132 -8.22 -8.82 -17.33
CA HIS A 132 -7.04 -8.01 -17.07
C HIS A 132 -6.78 -7.05 -18.26
N SER A 133 -6.42 -5.81 -17.99
CA SER A 133 -6.26 -4.78 -19.02
C SER A 133 -5.19 -5.14 -20.06
N TYR A 134 -4.08 -5.73 -19.61
CA TYR A 134 -2.94 -6.11 -20.44
C TYR A 134 -2.99 -7.59 -20.84
N TYR A 135 -3.19 -8.53 -19.89
CA TYR A 135 -3.22 -9.98 -20.12
C TYR A 135 -4.64 -10.42 -20.50
N LYS A 136 -4.94 -10.44 -21.79
CA LYS A 136 -6.31 -10.51 -22.34
C LYS A 136 -7.09 -11.79 -22.03
N ASN A 137 -6.42 -12.89 -21.70
CA ASN A 137 -7.08 -14.14 -21.32
C ASN A 137 -7.23 -14.31 -19.80
N THR A 138 -6.50 -13.53 -19.02
CA THR A 138 -6.51 -13.58 -17.57
C THR A 138 -7.69 -12.80 -16.98
N ILE A 139 -8.29 -13.35 -15.94
CA ILE A 139 -9.33 -12.68 -15.15
C ILE A 139 -8.67 -12.13 -13.88
N ASN A 140 -8.74 -10.81 -13.75
CA ASN A 140 -8.41 -10.14 -12.50
C ASN A 140 -9.59 -10.28 -11.53
N ARG A 141 -9.29 -10.55 -10.26
CA ARG A 141 -10.26 -10.63 -9.15
C ARG A 141 -9.76 -9.80 -8.01
N SER A 142 -10.42 -8.68 -7.75
CA SER A 142 -10.01 -7.76 -6.70
C SER A 142 -11.12 -7.44 -5.70
N TYR A 143 -10.69 -6.95 -4.55
CA TYR A 143 -11.48 -6.23 -3.59
C TYR A 143 -10.83 -4.86 -3.39
N ASP A 144 -11.61 -3.80 -3.57
CA ASP A 144 -11.12 -2.44 -3.70
C ASP A 144 -11.83 -1.53 -2.70
N ALA A 145 -11.07 -0.69 -1.99
CA ALA A 145 -11.60 0.29 -1.05
C ALA A 145 -10.93 1.66 -1.24
N VAL A 146 -11.73 2.68 -1.47
CA VAL A 146 -11.31 4.10 -1.35
C VAL A 146 -11.54 4.50 0.10
N ILE A 147 -10.50 4.98 0.76
CA ILE A 147 -10.51 5.32 2.18
C ILE A 147 -9.91 6.72 2.39
N ASP A 148 -10.04 7.23 3.62
CA ASP A 148 -9.39 8.50 3.94
C ASP A 148 -7.87 8.38 3.79
N GLY A 149 -7.31 9.29 3.01
CA GLY A 149 -5.88 9.35 2.70
C GLY A 149 -5.40 8.42 1.58
N GLY A 150 -6.23 7.50 1.04
CA GLY A 150 -5.73 6.59 0.03
C GLY A 150 -6.69 5.54 -0.51
N TYR A 151 -6.09 4.44 -0.96
CA TYR A 151 -6.75 3.33 -1.61
C TYR A 151 -6.09 2.01 -1.20
N ILE A 152 -6.90 0.98 -1.00
CA ILE A 152 -6.46 -0.39 -0.74
C ILE A 152 -7.08 -1.30 -1.79
N SER A 153 -6.26 -2.17 -2.38
CA SER A 153 -6.71 -3.27 -3.23
C SER A 153 -6.10 -4.59 -2.76
N VAL A 154 -6.92 -5.63 -2.74
CA VAL A 154 -6.45 -7.01 -2.52
C VAL A 154 -6.79 -7.80 -3.76
N GLU A 155 -5.77 -8.16 -4.53
CA GLU A 155 -5.90 -8.70 -5.87
C GLU A 155 -5.41 -10.14 -5.94
N CYS A 156 -6.25 -11.05 -6.47
CA CYS A 156 -5.85 -12.40 -6.82
C CYS A 156 -5.66 -12.48 -8.34
N LEU A 157 -4.42 -12.52 -8.77
CA LEU A 157 -4.02 -12.59 -10.17
C LEU A 157 -3.50 -13.99 -10.49
N TYR A 158 -4.37 -14.77 -11.14
CA TYR A 158 -4.07 -16.11 -11.57
C TYR A 158 -4.10 -16.15 -13.11
N PHE A 159 -2.92 -16.24 -13.71
CA PHE A 159 -2.73 -16.05 -15.14
C PHE A 159 -3.24 -17.23 -15.96
N ASP A 160 -3.97 -16.94 -17.04
CA ASP A 160 -4.39 -17.96 -18.01
C ASP A 160 -3.19 -18.62 -18.69
N LYS A 161 -3.33 -19.91 -19.03
CA LYS A 161 -2.27 -20.68 -19.69
C LYS A 161 -1.79 -20.07 -21.00
N LYS A 162 -2.69 -19.38 -21.74
CA LYS A 162 -2.32 -18.70 -22.99
C LYS A 162 -1.45 -17.48 -22.73
N ASP A 163 -1.77 -16.71 -21.68
CA ASP A 163 -0.96 -15.56 -21.30
C ASP A 163 0.40 -16.01 -20.78
N LYS A 164 0.48 -17.05 -19.94
CA LYS A 164 1.76 -17.66 -19.48
C LYS A 164 2.60 -18.19 -20.65
N LYS A 165 1.99 -18.71 -21.72
CA LYS A 165 2.71 -19.13 -22.92
C LYS A 165 3.34 -17.95 -23.67
N LEU A 166 2.66 -16.81 -23.71
CA LEU A 166 3.16 -15.57 -24.33
C LEU A 166 4.19 -14.85 -23.46
N TYR A 167 4.04 -14.95 -22.15
CA TYR A 167 4.84 -14.27 -21.15
C TYR A 167 5.32 -15.29 -20.08
N PRO A 168 6.41 -16.02 -20.32
CA PRO A 168 6.83 -17.15 -19.46
C PRO A 168 7.20 -16.77 -18.03
N ASN A 169 7.49 -15.49 -17.77
CA ASN A 169 7.88 -14.99 -16.45
C ASN A 169 6.67 -14.59 -15.56
N LEU A 170 5.43 -14.79 -16.04
CA LEU A 170 4.24 -14.51 -15.22
C LEU A 170 4.12 -15.50 -14.07
N VAL A 171 4.01 -14.97 -12.88
CA VAL A 171 3.85 -15.73 -11.64
C VAL A 171 2.48 -15.41 -11.03
N ASP A 172 1.70 -16.47 -10.76
CA ASP A 172 0.42 -16.32 -10.06
C ASP A 172 0.68 -15.76 -8.66
N ASN A 173 -0.10 -14.75 -8.28
CA ASN A 173 0.09 -14.09 -7.00
C ASN A 173 -1.21 -13.59 -6.38
N LEU A 174 -1.14 -13.34 -5.09
CA LEU A 174 -2.06 -12.54 -4.32
C LEU A 174 -1.30 -11.28 -3.91
N ALA A 175 -1.74 -10.13 -4.39
CA ALA A 175 -1.14 -8.85 -4.09
C ALA A 175 -2.03 -8.00 -3.18
N ILE A 176 -1.41 -7.26 -2.27
CA ILE A 176 -2.06 -6.20 -1.50
C ILE A 176 -1.41 -4.89 -1.88
N HIS A 177 -2.20 -3.97 -2.41
CA HIS A 177 -1.77 -2.63 -2.75
C HIS A 177 -2.34 -1.65 -1.72
N VAL A 178 -1.46 -0.90 -1.06
CA VAL A 178 -1.82 0.19 -0.15
C VAL A 178 -1.21 1.46 -0.70
N MET A 179 -2.04 2.42 -1.09
CA MET A 179 -1.60 3.60 -1.83
C MET A 179 -2.09 4.88 -1.19
N SER A 180 -1.21 5.88 -1.04
CA SER A 180 -1.63 7.24 -0.70
C SER A 180 -2.39 7.88 -1.86
N ASN A 181 -3.25 8.87 -1.57
CA ASN A 181 -3.93 9.67 -2.60
C ASN A 181 -2.95 10.30 -3.62
N GLU A 182 -1.72 10.58 -3.21
CA GLU A 182 -0.69 11.16 -4.08
C GLU A 182 -0.27 10.18 -5.18
N ILE A 183 -0.04 8.90 -4.83
CA ILE A 183 0.28 7.83 -5.78
C ILE A 183 -0.92 7.50 -6.67
N VAL A 184 -2.13 7.42 -6.11
CA VAL A 184 -3.34 7.16 -6.90
C VAL A 184 -3.49 8.19 -8.02
N LYS A 185 -3.38 9.48 -7.71
CA LYS A 185 -3.43 10.55 -8.71
C LYS A 185 -2.34 10.45 -9.77
N TRP A 186 -1.14 10.05 -9.37
CA TRP A 186 -0.04 9.86 -10.32
C TRP A 186 -0.31 8.72 -11.31
N PHE A 187 -0.84 7.58 -10.84
CA PHE A 187 -1.26 6.49 -11.73
C PHE A 187 -2.40 6.93 -12.67
N GLU A 188 -3.41 7.64 -12.16
CA GLU A 188 -4.52 8.16 -12.96
C GLU A 188 -4.07 9.17 -14.02
N SER A 189 -2.99 9.91 -13.77
CA SER A 189 -2.40 10.87 -14.72
C SER A 189 -1.61 10.19 -15.85
N GLY A 190 -1.45 8.86 -15.82
CA GLY A 190 -0.62 8.10 -16.75
C GLY A 190 0.88 8.31 -16.49
N TYR A 191 1.27 8.39 -15.22
CA TYR A 191 2.67 8.53 -14.77
C TYR A 191 3.33 9.88 -15.16
N LYS A 192 2.55 10.96 -15.21
CA LYS A 192 3.01 12.32 -15.54
C LYS A 192 3.35 13.15 -14.31
#